data_c3b2de1b7d8bc54e54c69d55a2381833
#
_entry.id   c3b2de1b7d8bc54e54c69d55a2381833
#
_cell.length_a   1.000
_cell.length_b   1.000
_cell.length_c   1.000
_cell.angle_alpha   90.00
_cell.angle_beta   90.00
_cell.angle_gamma   90.00
#
_symmetry.space_group_name_H-M   'P 1'
#
loop_
_entity.id
_entity.type
_entity.pdbx_description
1 polymer ?
#
loop_
_entity_poly.entity_id
_entity_poly.type
_entity_poly.pdbx_seq_one_letter_code
_entity_poly.pdbx_strand_id
1 'polypeptide(L)'
;MVAENALRHVVMKTTDEGLVLELFELPDSRLFDAFGNPTEVLAVLADALAEAARTVDNPLAIEGHVPTSPIVLRRNLAWDRSVQRAQLFRNMLEFEGLPPGDVARVTGHADRDRVDDNPLALRNSRLEVIFLRQQSP
;
A
#
# COMPACT_ATOMS: atom_id res chain seq x y z
N MET A 1 16.18 14.12 4.26
CA MET A 1 15.90 13.18 5.36
C MET A 1 14.87 12.17 4.97
N VAL A 2 14.84 11.01 5.60
CA VAL A 2 13.92 9.93 5.23
C VAL A 2 12.46 10.35 5.34
N ALA A 3 12.09 11.07 6.41
CA ALA A 3 10.72 11.51 6.63
C ALA A 3 10.23 12.46 5.53
N GLU A 4 11.07 13.38 5.07
CA GLU A 4 10.71 14.29 3.98
C GLU A 4 10.59 13.54 2.65
N ASN A 5 11.49 12.58 2.42
CA ASN A 5 11.45 11.74 1.24
C ASN A 5 10.18 10.86 1.23
N ALA A 6 9.74 10.41 2.40
CA ALA A 6 8.54 9.58 2.51
C ALA A 6 7.29 10.30 2.01
N LEU A 7 7.16 11.61 2.23
CA LEU A 7 6.00 12.38 1.77
C LEU A 7 5.86 12.43 0.25
N ARG A 8 6.95 12.27 -0.48
CA ARG A 8 6.93 12.23 -1.96
C ARG A 8 6.15 11.05 -2.50
N HIS A 9 5.97 10.01 -1.70
CA HIS A 9 5.30 8.77 -2.08
C HIS A 9 3.80 8.79 -1.87
N VAL A 10 3.25 9.86 -1.27
CA VAL A 10 1.87 9.84 -0.76
C VAL A 10 0.96 10.75 -1.56
N VAL A 11 -0.18 10.20 -2.00
CA VAL A 11 -1.28 10.97 -2.57
C VAL A 11 -2.55 10.61 -1.81
N MET A 12 -3.33 11.62 -1.44
CA MET A 12 -4.61 11.43 -0.77
C MET A 12 -5.75 11.68 -1.75
N LYS A 13 -6.78 10.84 -1.68
CA LYS A 13 -8.01 11.04 -2.44
C LYS A 13 -9.20 10.51 -1.64
N THR A 14 -10.38 10.99 -1.96
CA THR A 14 -11.62 10.52 -1.35
C THR A 14 -12.40 9.70 -2.36
N THR A 15 -12.87 8.53 -1.94
CA THR A 15 -13.71 7.65 -2.76
C THR A 15 -14.98 7.31 -1.99
N ASP A 16 -15.86 6.54 -2.62
CA ASP A 16 -17.09 6.07 -1.95
C ASP A 16 -16.77 5.22 -0.72
N GLU A 17 -15.62 4.54 -0.69
CA GLU A 17 -15.23 3.72 0.44
C GLU A 17 -14.70 4.54 1.62
N GLY A 18 -14.14 5.70 1.35
CA GLY A 18 -13.57 6.57 2.38
C GLY A 18 -12.35 7.33 1.90
N LEU A 19 -11.47 7.66 2.83
CA LEU A 19 -10.22 8.37 2.54
C LEU A 19 -9.16 7.36 2.15
N VAL A 20 -8.59 7.56 0.97
CA VAL A 20 -7.54 6.69 0.43
C VAL A 20 -6.20 7.41 0.49
N LEU A 21 -5.23 6.78 1.13
CA LEU A 21 -3.82 7.17 1.07
C LEU A 21 -3.12 6.20 0.13
N GLU A 22 -2.65 6.74 -0.99
CA GLU A 22 -1.93 5.96 -1.98
C GLU A 22 -0.44 6.14 -1.76
N LEU A 23 0.26 5.04 -1.54
CA LEU A 23 1.72 5.00 -1.35
C LEU A 23 2.31 4.36 -2.59
N PHE A 24 3.05 5.13 -3.39
CA PHE A 24 3.57 4.63 -4.66
C PHE A 24 5.09 4.71 -4.73
N GLU A 25 5.67 3.87 -5.58
CA GLU A 25 7.11 3.80 -5.75
C GLU A 25 7.61 4.89 -6.69
N LEU A 26 8.81 5.38 -6.41
CA LEU A 26 9.53 6.34 -7.24
C LEU A 26 10.80 5.68 -7.76
N PRO A 27 11.29 6.07 -8.96
CA PRO A 27 12.51 5.47 -9.51
C PRO A 27 13.74 5.63 -8.61
N ASP A 28 13.82 6.75 -7.89
CA ASP A 28 14.94 7.05 -6.99
C ASP A 28 14.66 6.71 -5.53
N SER A 29 13.48 6.19 -5.24
CA SER A 29 13.08 5.88 -3.85
C SER A 29 12.01 4.80 -3.87
N ARG A 30 12.40 3.57 -3.57
CA ARG A 30 11.51 2.42 -3.64
C ARG A 30 10.87 2.13 -2.30
N LEU A 31 9.67 1.55 -2.33
CA LEU A 31 9.00 1.04 -1.13
C LEU A 31 9.45 -0.37 -0.79
N PHE A 32 9.78 -1.15 -1.81
CA PHE A 32 10.30 -2.51 -1.66
C PHE A 32 11.59 -2.64 -2.46
N ASP A 33 12.56 -3.38 -1.92
CA ASP A 33 13.81 -3.65 -2.62
C ASP A 33 13.64 -4.75 -3.67
N ALA A 34 14.72 -5.11 -4.35
CA ALA A 34 14.68 -6.11 -5.41
C ALA A 34 14.29 -7.51 -4.92
N PHE A 35 14.40 -7.75 -3.62
CA PHE A 35 14.06 -9.04 -3.00
C PHE A 35 12.67 -9.04 -2.37
N GLY A 36 11.93 -7.93 -2.49
CA GLY A 36 10.61 -7.82 -1.90
C GLY A 36 10.59 -7.41 -0.44
N ASN A 37 11.73 -7.01 0.12
CA ASN A 37 11.80 -6.53 1.49
C ASN A 37 11.42 -5.07 1.58
N PRO A 38 10.78 -4.64 2.69
CA PRO A 38 10.43 -3.24 2.85
C PRO A 38 11.67 -2.38 3.03
N THR A 39 11.61 -1.17 2.49
CA THR A 39 12.67 -0.17 2.65
C THR A 39 12.44 0.65 3.90
N GLU A 40 13.46 1.45 4.28
CA GLU A 40 13.34 2.37 5.40
C GLU A 40 12.22 3.38 5.18
N VAL A 41 12.03 3.84 3.94
CA VAL A 41 10.95 4.77 3.58
C VAL A 41 9.59 4.14 3.90
N LEU A 42 9.39 2.89 3.55
CA LEU A 42 8.12 2.22 3.85
C LEU A 42 7.93 2.05 5.36
N ALA A 43 9.01 1.79 6.10
CA ALA A 43 8.93 1.71 7.57
C ALA A 43 8.51 3.04 8.20
N VAL A 44 9.02 4.16 7.69
CA VAL A 44 8.61 5.49 8.16
C VAL A 44 7.14 5.73 7.86
N LEU A 45 6.67 5.34 6.68
CA LEU A 45 5.26 5.48 6.32
C LEU A 45 4.37 4.60 7.21
N ALA A 46 4.80 3.39 7.51
CA ALA A 46 4.04 2.49 8.39
C ALA A 46 3.90 3.07 9.80
N ASP A 47 4.98 3.63 10.34
CA ASP A 47 4.96 4.28 11.66
C ASP A 47 3.96 5.45 11.67
N ALA A 48 4.07 6.35 10.70
CA ALA A 48 3.19 7.51 10.60
C ALA A 48 1.72 7.12 10.43
N LEU A 49 1.45 6.12 9.58
CA LEU A 49 0.08 5.66 9.35
C LEU A 49 -0.51 4.95 10.56
N ALA A 50 0.27 4.12 11.25
CA ALA A 50 -0.17 3.47 12.47
C ALA A 50 -0.53 4.49 13.54
N GLU A 51 0.29 5.53 13.69
CA GLU A 51 0.01 6.61 14.63
C GLU A 51 -1.29 7.34 14.28
N ALA A 52 -1.46 7.72 13.02
CA ALA A 52 -2.68 8.38 12.57
C ALA A 52 -3.92 7.50 12.75
N ALA A 53 -3.80 6.22 12.40
CA ALA A 53 -4.92 5.28 12.49
C ALA A 53 -5.40 5.06 13.92
N ARG A 54 -4.48 5.16 14.90
CA ARG A 54 -4.87 5.01 16.31
C ARG A 54 -5.69 6.18 16.84
N THR A 55 -5.72 7.30 16.13
CA THR A 55 -6.48 8.48 16.55
C THR A 55 -7.92 8.50 16.03
N VAL A 56 -8.29 7.54 15.18
CA VAL A 56 -9.62 7.47 14.58
C VAL A 56 -10.20 6.08 14.80
N ASP A 57 -11.53 5.98 14.67
CA ASP A 57 -12.25 4.72 14.85
C ASP A 57 -12.47 3.95 13.55
N ASN A 58 -12.10 4.55 12.42
CA ASN A 58 -12.33 3.96 11.10
C ASN A 58 -11.50 2.69 10.93
N PRO A 59 -12.11 1.59 10.51
CA PRO A 59 -11.33 0.42 10.13
C PRO A 59 -10.56 0.69 8.84
N LEU A 60 -9.47 -0.04 8.65
CA LEU A 60 -8.62 0.13 7.49
C LEU A 60 -8.79 -1.02 6.49
N ALA A 61 -8.66 -0.70 5.22
CA ALA A 61 -8.44 -1.68 4.16
C ALA A 61 -7.08 -1.41 3.53
N ILE A 62 -6.34 -2.47 3.24
CA ILE A 62 -5.03 -2.36 2.60
C ILE A 62 -5.10 -3.10 1.27
N GLU A 63 -4.73 -2.40 0.19
CA GLU A 63 -4.77 -2.95 -1.16
C GLU A 63 -3.42 -2.84 -1.81
N GLY A 64 -2.95 -3.94 -2.39
CA GLY A 64 -1.67 -4.01 -3.08
C GLY A 64 -1.85 -4.07 -4.58
N HIS A 65 -1.00 -3.33 -5.30
CA HIS A 65 -1.00 -3.26 -6.76
C HIS A 65 0.43 -3.36 -7.26
N VAL A 66 0.63 -4.10 -8.33
CA VAL A 66 1.93 -4.24 -8.98
C VAL A 66 1.80 -3.95 -10.47
N PRO A 67 2.88 -3.52 -11.15
CA PRO A 67 2.84 -3.35 -12.59
C PRO A 67 2.85 -4.72 -13.29
N THR A 68 2.46 -4.71 -14.57
CA THR A 68 2.58 -5.90 -15.41
C THR A 68 4.06 -6.23 -15.59
N SER A 69 4.38 -7.53 -15.51
CA SER A 69 5.74 -7.99 -15.78
C SER A 69 6.02 -7.96 -17.29
N PRO A 70 7.20 -7.44 -17.71
CA PRO A 70 7.57 -7.47 -19.13
C PRO A 70 7.92 -8.87 -19.63
N ILE A 71 8.09 -9.82 -18.72
CA ILE A 71 8.46 -11.21 -19.07
C ILE A 71 7.22 -12.07 -19.00
N VAL A 72 6.96 -12.82 -20.09
CA VAL A 72 5.87 -13.80 -20.10
C VAL A 72 6.32 -15.00 -19.27
N LEU A 73 5.66 -15.18 -18.14
CA LEU A 73 5.94 -16.27 -17.23
C LEU A 73 4.85 -17.33 -17.38
N ARG A 74 5.23 -18.61 -17.20
CA ARG A 74 4.25 -19.69 -17.14
C ARG A 74 3.24 -19.49 -16.03
N ARG A 75 3.69 -18.91 -14.93
CA ARG A 75 2.88 -18.60 -13.77
C ARG A 75 2.89 -17.09 -13.58
N ASN A 76 1.70 -16.51 -13.53
CA ASN A 76 1.57 -15.09 -13.23
C ASN A 76 1.71 -14.89 -11.72
N LEU A 77 2.78 -14.23 -11.31
CA LEU A 77 3.06 -13.96 -9.90
C LEU A 77 2.47 -12.65 -9.40
N ALA A 78 1.78 -11.91 -10.27
CA ALA A 78 1.28 -10.58 -9.91
C ALA A 78 0.28 -10.63 -8.75
N TRP A 79 -0.61 -11.63 -8.72
CA TRP A 79 -1.54 -11.81 -7.61
C TRP A 79 -0.80 -12.07 -6.31
N ASP A 80 0.13 -13.02 -6.33
CA ASP A 80 0.88 -13.38 -5.12
C ASP A 80 1.68 -12.18 -4.60
N ARG A 81 2.34 -11.43 -5.49
CA ARG A 81 3.12 -10.25 -5.10
C ARG A 81 2.27 -9.16 -4.49
N SER A 82 1.14 -8.86 -5.11
CA SER A 82 0.27 -7.79 -4.61
C SER A 82 -0.32 -8.16 -3.25
N VAL A 83 -0.73 -9.41 -3.07
CA VAL A 83 -1.21 -9.89 -1.77
C VAL A 83 -0.12 -9.86 -0.72
N GLN A 84 1.09 -10.36 -1.06
CA GLN A 84 2.21 -10.39 -0.13
C GLN A 84 2.60 -9.00 0.34
N ARG A 85 2.64 -8.02 -0.57
CA ARG A 85 2.98 -6.64 -0.22
C ARG A 85 1.95 -6.02 0.69
N ALA A 86 0.66 -6.21 0.40
CA ALA A 86 -0.41 -5.70 1.24
C ALA A 86 -0.38 -6.34 2.62
N GLN A 87 -0.16 -7.65 2.68
CA GLN A 87 -0.07 -8.40 3.93
C GLN A 87 1.14 -7.97 4.76
N LEU A 88 2.29 -7.77 4.10
CA LEU A 88 3.50 -7.31 4.77
C LEU A 88 3.26 -5.93 5.38
N PHE A 89 2.62 -5.03 4.64
CA PHE A 89 2.34 -3.70 5.16
C PHE A 89 1.40 -3.73 6.36
N ARG A 90 0.38 -4.59 6.33
CA ARG A 90 -0.46 -4.81 7.51
C ARG A 90 0.39 -5.23 8.71
N ASN A 91 1.30 -6.17 8.51
CA ASN A 91 2.17 -6.63 9.59
C ASN A 91 3.04 -5.50 10.13
N MET A 92 3.52 -4.62 9.25
CA MET A 92 4.31 -3.45 9.66
C MET A 92 3.49 -2.48 10.51
N LEU A 93 2.22 -2.24 10.11
CA LEU A 93 1.32 -1.37 10.89
C LEU A 93 1.07 -1.95 12.29
N GLU A 94 0.85 -3.26 12.36
CA GLU A 94 0.63 -3.92 13.66
C GLU A 94 1.87 -3.89 14.52
N PHE A 95 3.04 -4.06 13.91
CA PHE A 95 4.32 -3.94 14.62
C PHE A 95 4.50 -2.53 15.21
N GLU A 96 4.01 -1.50 14.52
CA GLU A 96 4.07 -0.11 14.98
C GLU A 96 2.95 0.24 15.97
N GLY A 97 2.14 -0.73 16.36
CA GLY A 97 1.16 -0.57 17.43
C GLY A 97 -0.29 -0.47 17.01
N LEU A 98 -0.60 -0.67 15.73
CA LEU A 98 -2.00 -0.73 15.29
C LEU A 98 -2.64 -2.01 15.84
N PRO A 99 -3.79 -1.92 16.52
CA PRO A 99 -4.46 -3.13 17.01
C PRO A 99 -4.84 -4.06 15.85
N PRO A 100 -4.64 -5.38 16.01
CA PRO A 100 -4.87 -6.33 14.90
C PRO A 100 -6.27 -6.30 14.31
N GLY A 101 -7.28 -5.97 15.09
CA GLY A 101 -8.66 -5.91 14.62
C GLY A 101 -8.99 -4.68 13.80
N ASP A 102 -8.09 -3.70 13.73
CA ASP A 102 -8.35 -2.44 13.03
C ASP A 102 -8.22 -2.58 11.51
N VAL A 103 -7.52 -3.59 11.02
CA VAL A 103 -7.45 -3.86 9.58
C VAL A 103 -8.57 -4.84 9.22
N ALA A 104 -9.57 -4.31 8.52
CA ALA A 104 -10.76 -5.08 8.16
C ALA A 104 -10.55 -5.94 6.91
N ARG A 105 -9.65 -5.53 6.02
CA ARG A 105 -9.49 -6.19 4.72
C ARG A 105 -8.08 -5.97 4.19
N VAL A 106 -7.51 -7.05 3.62
CA VAL A 106 -6.25 -7.00 2.87
C VAL A 106 -6.51 -7.64 1.51
N THR A 107 -6.25 -6.91 0.42
CA THR A 107 -6.57 -7.38 -0.93
C THR A 107 -5.39 -7.12 -1.86
N GLY A 108 -5.05 -8.09 -2.70
CA GLY A 108 -4.14 -7.90 -3.81
C GLY A 108 -4.93 -7.78 -5.11
N HIS A 109 -4.57 -6.81 -5.94
CA HIS A 109 -5.24 -6.56 -7.23
C HIS A 109 -4.37 -6.96 -8.41
N ALA A 110 -3.22 -7.57 -8.18
CA ALA A 110 -2.27 -7.92 -9.24
C ALA A 110 -1.92 -6.67 -10.07
N ASP A 111 -1.99 -6.78 -11.39
CA ASP A 111 -1.75 -5.67 -12.32
C ASP A 111 -3.04 -5.17 -12.99
N ARG A 112 -4.21 -5.45 -12.36
CA ARG A 112 -5.53 -5.25 -12.96
C ARG A 112 -6.06 -3.83 -12.84
N ASP A 113 -5.54 -3.03 -11.90
CA ASP A 113 -6.07 -1.70 -11.60
C ASP A 113 -4.95 -0.67 -11.74
N ARG A 114 -4.78 -0.18 -12.96
CA ARG A 114 -3.68 0.72 -13.31
C ARG A 114 -4.04 2.16 -13.06
N VAL A 115 -3.06 2.94 -12.58
CA VAL A 115 -3.15 4.40 -12.51
C VAL A 115 -2.41 5.07 -13.67
N ASP A 116 -1.48 4.34 -14.32
CA ASP A 116 -0.75 4.80 -15.51
C ASP A 116 -1.17 3.93 -16.69
N ASP A 117 -1.39 4.55 -17.85
CA ASP A 117 -1.82 3.84 -19.06
C ASP A 117 -0.80 2.80 -19.52
N ASN A 118 0.49 3.03 -19.25
CA ASN A 118 1.52 2.04 -19.52
C ASN A 118 1.47 0.96 -18.43
N PRO A 119 1.09 -0.29 -18.77
CA PRO A 119 0.97 -1.35 -17.77
C PRO A 119 2.28 -1.70 -17.08
N LEU A 120 3.41 -1.38 -17.69
CA LEU A 120 4.74 -1.66 -17.13
C LEU A 120 5.26 -0.53 -16.24
N ALA A 121 4.53 0.59 -16.15
CA ALA A 121 5.01 1.76 -15.44
C ALA A 121 5.18 1.49 -13.94
N LEU A 122 6.28 1.95 -13.38
CA LEU A 122 6.56 1.83 -11.94
C LEU A 122 5.48 2.47 -11.10
N ARG A 123 4.84 3.53 -11.60
CA ARG A 123 3.76 4.24 -10.90
C ARG A 123 2.57 3.33 -10.55
N ASN A 124 2.40 2.23 -11.27
CA ASN A 124 1.36 1.23 -10.97
C ASN A 124 1.71 0.38 -9.75
N SER A 125 2.96 0.38 -9.31
CA SER A 125 3.40 -0.30 -8.10
C SER A 125 3.06 0.58 -6.90
N ARG A 126 2.11 0.14 -6.09
CA ARG A 126 1.62 0.96 -4.98
C ARG A 126 0.86 0.14 -3.94
N LEU A 127 0.73 0.73 -2.79
CA LEU A 127 -0.18 0.29 -1.75
C LEU A 127 -1.24 1.37 -1.56
N GLU A 128 -2.47 0.96 -1.36
CA GLU A 128 -3.55 1.88 -0.99
C GLU A 128 -4.02 1.52 0.41
N VAL A 129 -4.04 2.51 1.29
CA VAL A 129 -4.59 2.37 2.63
C VAL A 129 -5.86 3.19 2.68
N ILE A 130 -6.97 2.52 2.92
CA ILE A 130 -8.29 3.16 2.92
C ILE A 130 -8.79 3.23 4.35
N PHE A 131 -9.05 4.46 4.82
CA PHE A 131 -9.79 4.68 6.06
C PHE A 131 -11.26 4.57 5.71
N LEU A 132 -11.83 3.39 5.98
CA LEU A 132 -13.18 3.06 5.55
C LEU A 132 -14.21 3.93 6.27
N ARG A 133 -15.23 4.34 5.53
CA ARG A 133 -16.33 5.08 6.13
C ARG A 133 -17.03 4.21 7.16
N GLN A 134 -17.34 4.81 8.29
CA GLN A 134 -18.17 4.15 9.28
C GLN A 134 -19.62 4.20 8.80
N GLN A 135 -20.26 3.04 8.86
CA GLN A 135 -21.68 2.99 8.51
C GLN A 135 -22.48 3.52 9.69
N SER A 136 -23.45 4.38 9.36
CA SER A 136 -24.42 4.83 10.37
C SER A 136 -25.28 3.65 10.81
N PRO A 137 -25.54 3.49 12.13
CA PRO A 137 -26.44 2.44 12.61
C PRO A 137 -27.87 2.63 12.11
#